data_6b73463e742da16c6095097e96c26922
#
_entry.id   6b73463e742da16c6095097e96c26922
#
_cell.length_a   1.000
_cell.length_b   1.000
_cell.length_c   1.000
_cell.angle_alpha   90.00
_cell.angle_beta   90.00
_cell.angle_gamma   90.00
#
_symmetry.space_group_name_H-M   'P 1'
#
loop_
_entity.id
_entity.type
_entity.pdbx_description
1 polymer ?
#
loop_
_entity_poly.entity_id
_entity_poly.type
_entity_poly.pdbx_seq_one_letter_code
_entity_poly.pdbx_strand_id
1 'polypeptide(L)'
;MATPARSLFLLPLIAATLTLPAAHAADMPLRKSGLWEIKTDTRAGGQKMPGPMVMQMCIDQSKDDMTAEPGDMREMKKRCSKMDVKQSGNTMTVDSVCTHEGHTVSSHTVISGDMNNAYRMESQSRFTPPMNGMATMDATMTGKWLGPCKPGQTHGSMTLSGMPGMGADGAFKMDPETMKKMQQMQQQYGR
;
A
#
# COMPACT_ATOMS: atom_id res chain seq x y z
N MET A 1 76.30 19.86 -39.44
CA MET A 1 75.55 20.34 -38.29
C MET A 1 74.14 19.74 -38.40
N ALA A 2 73.83 18.67 -37.68
CA ALA A 2 72.61 17.94 -37.81
C ALA A 2 71.71 18.23 -36.56
N THR A 3 70.52 18.74 -36.80
CA THR A 3 69.50 19.01 -35.76
C THR A 3 68.65 17.76 -35.52
N PRO A 4 68.44 17.30 -34.27
CA PRO A 4 67.58 16.18 -34.01
C PRO A 4 66.11 16.60 -33.97
N ALA A 5 65.29 15.85 -34.69
CA ALA A 5 63.81 15.93 -34.66
C ALA A 5 63.28 15.44 -33.37
N ARG A 6 62.46 16.24 -32.63
CA ARG A 6 61.69 15.85 -31.43
C ARG A 6 60.37 15.28 -31.88
N SER A 7 60.22 13.94 -31.71
CA SER A 7 58.93 13.25 -31.86
C SER A 7 58.07 13.54 -30.65
N LEU A 8 56.96 14.28 -30.83
CA LEU A 8 55.88 14.41 -29.85
C LEU A 8 55.02 13.12 -29.91
N PHE A 9 55.08 12.34 -28.83
CA PHE A 9 54.12 11.26 -28.61
C PHE A 9 52.82 11.84 -28.03
N LEU A 10 51.78 11.92 -28.86
CA LEU A 10 50.40 12.19 -28.39
C LEU A 10 49.83 10.90 -27.78
N LEU A 11 49.67 10.87 -26.44
CA LEU A 11 48.87 9.83 -25.75
C LEU A 11 47.36 10.14 -25.96
N PRO A 12 46.58 9.15 -26.43
CA PRO A 12 45.14 9.33 -26.46
C PRO A 12 44.56 9.21 -25.04
N LEU A 13 43.89 10.26 -24.60
CA LEU A 13 43.09 10.25 -23.35
C LEU A 13 41.85 9.44 -23.58
N ILE A 14 41.80 8.20 -23.09
CA ILE A 14 40.59 7.36 -23.09
C ILE A 14 39.69 7.85 -21.96
N ALA A 15 38.70 8.65 -22.31
CA ALA A 15 37.62 9.01 -21.39
C ALA A 15 36.69 7.79 -21.15
N ALA A 16 36.89 7.09 -20.04
CA ALA A 16 35.97 6.04 -19.59
C ALA A 16 34.66 6.70 -19.13
N THR A 17 33.64 6.64 -19.95
CA THR A 17 32.28 7.02 -19.59
C THR A 17 31.71 5.98 -18.61
N LEU A 18 31.68 6.30 -17.32
CA LEU A 18 30.92 5.51 -16.34
C LEU A 18 29.42 5.69 -16.64
N THR A 19 28.82 4.71 -17.29
CA THR A 19 27.37 4.59 -17.39
C THR A 19 26.86 4.09 -16.05
N LEU A 20 26.33 4.99 -15.21
CA LEU A 20 25.57 4.63 -14.02
C LEU A 20 24.30 3.91 -14.47
N PRO A 21 23.99 2.70 -13.96
CA PRO A 21 22.72 2.05 -14.23
C PRO A 21 21.60 2.95 -13.71
N ALA A 22 20.66 3.31 -14.59
CA ALA A 22 19.44 3.99 -14.19
C ALA A 22 18.69 3.06 -13.21
N ALA A 23 18.53 3.50 -11.96
CA ALA A 23 17.68 2.82 -11.00
C ALA A 23 16.24 2.89 -11.56
N HIS A 24 15.75 1.78 -12.10
CA HIS A 24 14.34 1.66 -12.46
C HIS A 24 13.55 1.66 -11.16
N ALA A 25 12.57 2.54 -11.05
CA ALA A 25 11.58 2.45 -9.99
C ALA A 25 10.92 1.06 -10.12
N ALA A 26 11.01 0.26 -9.06
CA ALA A 26 10.37 -1.07 -9.07
C ALA A 26 8.86 -0.86 -9.17
N ASP A 27 8.23 -1.46 -10.18
CA ASP A 27 6.79 -1.47 -10.28
C ASP A 27 6.20 -2.34 -9.16
N MET A 28 5.09 -1.89 -8.57
CA MET A 28 4.38 -2.67 -7.55
C MET A 28 3.91 -4.00 -8.15
N PRO A 29 4.11 -5.12 -7.45
CA PRO A 29 3.67 -6.42 -7.95
C PRO A 29 2.14 -6.47 -8.03
N LEU A 30 1.62 -6.92 -9.17
CA LEU A 30 0.18 -7.06 -9.41
C LEU A 30 -0.31 -8.43 -8.90
N ARG A 31 -1.46 -8.42 -8.21
CA ARG A 31 -2.11 -9.66 -7.77
C ARG A 31 -2.75 -10.39 -8.95
N LYS A 32 -2.68 -11.70 -8.94
CA LYS A 32 -3.38 -12.56 -9.91
C LYS A 32 -4.89 -12.25 -9.92
N SER A 33 -5.49 -12.21 -11.10
CA SER A 33 -6.94 -12.06 -11.24
C SER A 33 -7.70 -13.17 -10.51
N GLY A 34 -8.79 -12.81 -9.84
CA GLY A 34 -9.65 -13.74 -9.11
C GLY A 34 -10.13 -13.19 -7.78
N LEU A 35 -10.75 -14.08 -7.00
CA LEU A 35 -11.26 -13.77 -5.66
C LEU A 35 -10.14 -13.91 -4.64
N TRP A 36 -9.93 -12.87 -3.85
CA TRP A 36 -8.95 -12.81 -2.78
C TRP A 36 -9.63 -12.66 -1.42
N GLU A 37 -9.18 -13.40 -0.42
CA GLU A 37 -9.47 -13.15 0.98
C GLU A 37 -8.35 -12.28 1.56
N ILE A 38 -8.72 -11.15 2.13
CA ILE A 38 -7.80 -10.19 2.75
C ILE A 38 -8.18 -10.09 4.22
N LYS A 39 -7.20 -10.35 5.10
CA LYS A 39 -7.34 -10.21 6.55
C LYS A 39 -6.44 -9.09 7.02
N THR A 40 -7.00 -8.15 7.77
CA THR A 40 -6.26 -7.01 8.31
C THR A 40 -6.37 -6.98 9.83
N ASP A 41 -5.22 -7.03 10.50
CA ASP A 41 -5.05 -6.76 11.93
C ASP A 41 -4.42 -5.38 12.10
N THR A 42 -5.01 -4.54 12.96
CA THR A 42 -4.53 -3.18 13.20
C THR A 42 -4.28 -2.93 14.68
N ARG A 43 -3.22 -2.19 14.98
CA ARG A 43 -2.93 -1.60 16.28
C ARG A 43 -2.83 -0.09 16.13
N ALA A 44 -3.51 0.65 16.98
CA ALA A 44 -3.49 2.11 16.97
C ALA A 44 -3.07 2.61 18.35
N GLY A 45 -2.04 3.48 18.40
CA GLY A 45 -1.48 3.94 19.67
C GLY A 45 -0.99 2.80 20.59
N GLY A 46 -0.53 1.68 20.03
CA GLY A 46 -0.09 0.48 20.75
C GLY A 46 -1.23 -0.47 21.17
N GLN A 47 -2.50 -0.10 21.02
CA GLN A 47 -3.64 -0.93 21.37
C GLN A 47 -4.14 -1.72 20.16
N LYS A 48 -4.41 -3.01 20.35
CA LYS A 48 -4.99 -3.85 19.30
C LYS A 48 -6.46 -3.46 19.08
N MET A 49 -6.83 -3.21 17.82
CA MET A 49 -8.22 -2.97 17.43
C MET A 49 -9.05 -4.27 17.55
N PRO A 50 -10.37 -4.20 17.79
CA PRO A 50 -11.21 -5.37 17.93
C PRO A 50 -11.23 -6.23 16.67
N GLY A 51 -10.79 -7.49 16.77
CA GLY A 51 -10.85 -8.54 15.76
C GLY A 51 -10.10 -8.25 14.45
N PRO A 52 -9.73 -9.25 13.66
CA PRO A 52 -9.29 -9.06 12.30
C PRO A 52 -10.49 -8.68 11.42
N MET A 53 -10.33 -7.65 10.61
CA MET A 53 -11.26 -7.38 9.50
C MET A 53 -10.97 -8.38 8.39
N VAL A 54 -11.98 -9.12 7.96
CA VAL A 54 -11.88 -10.06 6.85
C VAL A 54 -12.71 -9.56 5.68
N MET A 55 -12.08 -9.44 4.53
CA MET A 55 -12.69 -8.97 3.30
C MET A 55 -12.43 -9.98 2.18
N GLN A 56 -13.43 -10.25 1.34
CA GLN A 56 -13.22 -10.92 0.06
C GLN A 56 -13.40 -9.90 -1.05
N MET A 57 -12.47 -9.86 -2.00
CA MET A 57 -12.45 -8.91 -3.10
C MET A 57 -12.17 -9.61 -4.41
N CYS A 58 -12.94 -9.29 -5.45
CA CYS A 58 -12.66 -9.70 -6.81
C CYS A 58 -11.62 -8.74 -7.44
N ILE A 59 -10.51 -9.28 -7.90
CA ILE A 59 -9.40 -8.54 -8.51
C ILE A 59 -9.34 -8.85 -10.00
N ASP A 60 -9.15 -7.83 -10.81
CA ASP A 60 -8.69 -7.90 -12.19
C ASP A 60 -7.25 -7.37 -12.21
N GLN A 61 -6.28 -8.21 -12.51
CA GLN A 61 -4.85 -7.88 -12.49
C GLN A 61 -4.50 -6.65 -13.34
N SER A 62 -5.22 -6.44 -14.46
CA SER A 62 -4.96 -5.28 -15.33
C SER A 62 -5.36 -3.95 -14.72
N LYS A 63 -6.15 -3.97 -13.64
CA LYS A 63 -6.65 -2.80 -12.90
C LYS A 63 -6.17 -2.78 -11.46
N ASP A 64 -5.37 -3.79 -11.08
CA ASP A 64 -4.92 -3.94 -9.70
C ASP A 64 -3.84 -2.92 -9.36
N ASP A 65 -4.04 -2.22 -8.28
CA ASP A 65 -3.09 -1.29 -7.72
C ASP A 65 -3.13 -1.39 -6.19
N MET A 66 -2.13 -2.07 -5.64
CA MET A 66 -2.03 -2.26 -4.18
C MET A 66 -1.67 -0.98 -3.42
N THR A 67 -1.28 0.08 -4.12
CA THR A 67 -1.00 1.39 -3.51
C THR A 67 -2.21 2.31 -3.56
N ALA A 68 -3.21 1.96 -4.38
CA ALA A 68 -4.44 2.71 -4.44
C ALA A 68 -5.29 2.41 -3.20
N GLU A 69 -5.33 3.35 -2.27
CA GLU A 69 -6.54 3.49 -1.47
C GLU A 69 -7.72 3.76 -2.42
N PRO A 70 -8.98 3.53 -1.98
CA PRO A 70 -10.13 3.95 -2.76
C PRO A 70 -10.04 5.46 -3.04
N GLY A 71 -9.41 5.83 -4.15
CA GLY A 71 -9.05 7.19 -4.52
C GLY A 71 -7.89 7.19 -5.52
N ASP A 72 -7.83 8.15 -6.41
CA ASP A 72 -6.89 8.24 -7.53
C ASP A 72 -5.41 8.24 -7.04
N MET A 73 -4.60 7.27 -7.51
CA MET A 73 -3.15 7.18 -7.28
C MET A 73 -2.38 8.46 -7.64
N ARG A 74 -2.83 9.19 -8.65
CA ARG A 74 -2.20 10.47 -9.02
C ARG A 74 -2.34 11.50 -7.90
N GLU A 75 -3.45 11.46 -7.17
CA GLU A 75 -3.67 12.35 -6.02
C GLU A 75 -2.81 11.93 -4.81
N MET A 76 -2.58 10.62 -4.60
CA MET A 76 -1.64 10.15 -3.57
C MET A 76 -0.22 10.60 -3.84
N LYS A 77 0.28 10.43 -5.09
CA LYS A 77 1.63 10.89 -5.47
C LYS A 77 1.81 12.40 -5.26
N LYS A 78 0.79 13.19 -5.47
CA LYS A 78 0.83 14.65 -5.22
C LYS A 78 0.94 14.99 -3.73
N ARG A 79 0.39 14.15 -2.86
CA ARG A 79 0.41 14.35 -1.40
C ARG A 79 1.66 13.83 -0.73
N CYS A 80 2.48 13.03 -1.41
CA CYS A 80 3.70 12.45 -0.85
C CYS A 80 4.93 13.24 -1.29
N SER A 81 5.67 13.77 -0.31
CA SER A 81 6.98 14.42 -0.53
C SER A 81 8.11 13.42 -0.73
N LYS A 82 7.90 12.17 -0.28
CA LYS A 82 8.84 11.07 -0.40
C LYS A 82 8.09 9.77 -0.66
N MET A 83 8.61 8.94 -1.59
CA MET A 83 8.16 7.58 -1.83
C MET A 83 9.33 6.77 -2.42
N ASP A 84 9.97 5.98 -1.58
CA ASP A 84 11.07 5.10 -1.94
C ASP A 84 10.58 3.66 -2.00
N VAL A 85 10.70 3.02 -3.16
CA VAL A 85 10.34 1.63 -3.37
C VAL A 85 11.60 0.82 -3.64
N LYS A 86 11.81 -0.23 -2.87
CA LYS A 86 12.95 -1.16 -3.02
C LYS A 86 12.42 -2.58 -3.13
N GLN A 87 12.91 -3.32 -4.12
CA GLN A 87 12.59 -4.73 -4.29
C GLN A 87 13.83 -5.60 -4.12
N SER A 88 13.68 -6.68 -3.37
CA SER A 88 14.72 -7.70 -3.17
C SER A 88 14.07 -9.08 -3.16
N GLY A 89 14.23 -9.82 -4.26
CA GLY A 89 13.53 -11.09 -4.47
C GLY A 89 12.01 -10.92 -4.40
N ASN A 90 11.35 -11.70 -3.53
CA ASN A 90 9.90 -11.67 -3.32
C ASN A 90 9.48 -10.66 -2.22
N THR A 91 10.36 -9.77 -1.83
CA THR A 91 10.08 -8.76 -0.81
C THR A 91 10.20 -7.37 -1.41
N MET A 92 9.19 -6.55 -1.18
CA MET A 92 9.18 -5.13 -1.53
C MET A 92 9.07 -4.32 -0.26
N THR A 93 9.85 -3.25 -0.18
CA THR A 93 9.81 -2.27 0.91
C THR A 93 9.43 -0.92 0.34
N VAL A 94 8.48 -0.24 0.97
CA VAL A 94 8.02 1.10 0.61
C VAL A 94 8.17 2.02 1.81
N ASP A 95 9.01 3.04 1.66
CA ASP A 95 9.14 4.13 2.62
C ASP A 95 8.47 5.38 2.05
N SER A 96 7.49 5.94 2.76
CA SER A 96 6.76 7.11 2.29
C SER A 96 6.59 8.19 3.36
N VAL A 97 6.49 9.44 2.90
CA VAL A 97 6.13 10.60 3.72
C VAL A 97 5.06 11.38 2.95
N CYS A 98 3.85 11.37 3.44
CA CYS A 98 2.69 11.96 2.78
C CYS A 98 1.97 12.94 3.71
N THR A 99 1.19 13.84 3.15
CA THR A 99 0.30 14.74 3.92
C THR A 99 -1.14 14.29 3.75
N HIS A 100 -1.85 14.09 4.86
CA HIS A 100 -3.25 13.73 4.90
C HIS A 100 -3.97 14.55 5.99
N GLU A 101 -4.98 15.31 5.62
CA GLU A 101 -5.80 16.14 6.53
C GLU A 101 -4.98 17.00 7.51
N GLY A 102 -3.88 17.59 7.03
CA GLY A 102 -3.00 18.43 7.86
C GLY A 102 -1.99 17.65 8.73
N HIS A 103 -2.00 16.32 8.65
CA HIS A 103 -1.02 15.46 9.32
C HIS A 103 0.07 15.02 8.34
N THR A 104 1.31 14.99 8.80
CA THR A 104 2.39 14.28 8.10
C THR A 104 2.34 12.81 8.50
N VAL A 105 2.19 11.92 7.52
CA VAL A 105 2.16 10.47 7.72
C VAL A 105 3.46 9.89 7.15
N SER A 106 4.32 9.39 8.03
CA SER A 106 5.54 8.65 7.66
C SER A 106 5.26 7.16 7.80
N SER A 107 5.38 6.42 6.70
CA SER A 107 5.07 4.98 6.69
C SER A 107 6.25 4.16 6.19
N HIS A 108 6.44 3.01 6.83
CA HIS A 108 7.33 1.94 6.38
C HIS A 108 6.49 0.69 6.15
N THR A 109 6.48 0.18 4.92
CA THR A 109 5.67 -0.97 4.53
C THR A 109 6.54 -2.04 3.90
N VAL A 110 6.41 -3.28 4.39
CA VAL A 110 7.07 -4.46 3.83
C VAL A 110 6.01 -5.39 3.26
N ILE A 111 6.15 -5.73 2.00
CA ILE A 111 5.27 -6.64 1.28
C ILE A 111 6.10 -7.86 0.90
N SER A 112 5.63 -9.05 1.22
CA SER A 112 6.33 -10.32 0.97
C SER A 112 5.38 -11.41 0.51
N GLY A 113 5.90 -12.42 -0.19
CA GLY A 113 5.13 -13.57 -0.64
C GLY A 113 4.96 -13.65 -2.14
N ASP A 114 3.96 -14.41 -2.58
CA ASP A 114 3.65 -14.65 -4.00
C ASP A 114 2.29 -14.04 -4.34
N MET A 115 2.30 -13.01 -5.18
CA MET A 115 1.09 -12.31 -5.63
C MET A 115 0.16 -13.17 -6.51
N ASN A 116 0.54 -14.40 -6.80
CA ASN A 116 -0.33 -15.37 -7.47
C ASN A 116 -1.12 -16.24 -6.49
N ASN A 117 -0.65 -16.37 -5.23
CA ASN A 117 -1.21 -17.30 -4.25
C ASN A 117 -1.49 -16.67 -2.90
N ALA A 118 -0.48 -16.10 -2.27
CA ALA A 118 -0.60 -15.49 -0.94
C ALA A 118 0.50 -14.46 -0.69
N TYR A 119 0.14 -13.36 -0.06
CA TYR A 119 1.08 -12.32 0.35
C TYR A 119 0.81 -11.86 1.79
N ARG A 120 1.82 -11.22 2.37
CA ARG A 120 1.77 -10.54 3.64
C ARG A 120 2.29 -9.12 3.46
N MET A 121 1.60 -8.16 4.04
CA MET A 121 2.00 -6.77 4.12
C MET A 121 2.04 -6.37 5.60
N GLU A 122 3.12 -5.74 6.01
CA GLU A 122 3.29 -5.15 7.34
C GLU A 122 3.58 -3.67 7.15
N SER A 123 2.78 -2.83 7.76
CA SER A 123 2.90 -1.38 7.65
C SER A 123 2.99 -0.76 9.04
N GLN A 124 3.95 0.13 9.23
CA GLN A 124 4.11 0.95 10.41
C GLN A 124 3.98 2.41 9.99
N SER A 125 3.04 3.12 10.60
CA SER A 125 2.75 4.52 10.29
C SER A 125 2.88 5.39 11.53
N ARG A 126 3.42 6.61 11.35
CA ARG A 126 3.52 7.65 12.36
C ARG A 126 2.83 8.92 11.86
N PHE A 127 2.00 9.50 12.71
CA PHE A 127 1.25 10.73 12.44
C PHE A 127 1.84 11.91 13.20
N THR A 128 2.08 13.02 12.53
CA THR A 128 2.59 14.26 13.11
C THR A 128 1.79 15.45 12.57
N PRO A 129 1.03 16.18 13.42
CA PRO A 129 0.68 15.85 14.81
C PRO A 129 -0.13 14.54 14.91
N PRO A 130 -0.36 13.99 16.12
CA PRO A 130 -1.20 12.79 16.28
C PRO A 130 -2.60 12.98 15.69
N MET A 131 -3.09 11.99 14.94
CA MET A 131 -4.43 12.00 14.35
C MET A 131 -5.41 11.36 15.33
N ASN A 132 -6.46 12.09 15.75
CA ASN A 132 -7.43 11.64 16.76
C ASN A 132 -6.78 11.08 18.05
N GLY A 133 -5.68 11.70 18.51
CA GLY A 133 -4.90 11.24 19.66
C GLY A 133 -3.97 10.05 19.40
N MET A 134 -3.96 9.48 18.21
CA MET A 134 -3.11 8.37 17.82
C MET A 134 -1.85 8.87 17.10
N ALA A 135 -0.69 8.61 17.69
CA ALA A 135 0.61 8.97 17.11
C ALA A 135 1.15 7.89 16.16
N THR A 136 0.73 6.63 16.34
CA THR A 136 1.22 5.47 15.56
C THR A 136 0.08 4.54 15.19
N MET A 137 0.25 3.87 14.05
CA MET A 137 -0.62 2.79 13.60
C MET A 137 0.24 1.70 12.97
N ASP A 138 0.08 0.46 13.43
CA ASP A 138 0.67 -0.72 12.84
C ASP A 138 -0.45 -1.56 12.23
N ALA A 139 -0.28 -2.00 11.00
CA ALA A 139 -1.21 -2.87 10.31
C ALA A 139 -0.49 -4.10 9.75
N THR A 140 -1.08 -5.26 9.92
CA THR A 140 -0.68 -6.48 9.24
C THR A 140 -1.83 -6.92 8.35
N MET A 141 -1.56 -7.04 7.06
CA MET A 141 -2.50 -7.52 6.07
C MET A 141 -1.99 -8.84 5.48
N THR A 142 -2.87 -9.83 5.35
CA THR A 142 -2.57 -11.06 4.61
C THR A 142 -3.60 -11.24 3.51
N GLY A 143 -3.14 -11.53 2.30
CA GLY A 143 -3.97 -11.83 1.16
C GLY A 143 -3.81 -13.29 0.77
N LYS A 144 -4.91 -13.98 0.47
CA LYS A 144 -4.93 -15.36 -0.03
C LYS A 144 -5.86 -15.46 -1.23
N TRP A 145 -5.34 -15.97 -2.34
CA TRP A 145 -6.16 -16.26 -3.51
C TRP A 145 -7.09 -17.45 -3.26
N LEU A 146 -8.37 -17.30 -3.56
CA LEU A 146 -9.41 -18.32 -3.32
C LEU A 146 -9.88 -19.02 -4.59
N GLY A 147 -9.54 -18.47 -5.77
CA GLY A 147 -10.02 -18.99 -7.05
C GLY A 147 -10.52 -17.87 -7.97
N PRO A 148 -11.25 -18.21 -9.04
CA PRO A 148 -11.93 -17.23 -9.89
C PRO A 148 -12.95 -16.39 -9.10
N CYS A 149 -13.23 -15.16 -9.57
CA CYS A 149 -14.35 -14.36 -9.05
C CYS A 149 -15.68 -15.10 -9.22
N LYS A 150 -16.62 -14.88 -8.32
CA LYS A 150 -17.97 -15.45 -8.41
C LYS A 150 -18.75 -14.83 -9.58
N PRO A 151 -19.73 -15.54 -10.15
CA PRO A 151 -20.59 -14.96 -11.20
C PRO A 151 -21.17 -13.61 -10.77
N GLY A 152 -21.12 -12.62 -11.66
CA GLY A 152 -21.60 -11.26 -11.40
C GLY A 152 -20.64 -10.35 -10.63
N GLN A 153 -19.52 -10.85 -10.12
CA GLN A 153 -18.49 -10.02 -9.52
C GLN A 153 -17.58 -9.40 -10.59
N THR A 154 -17.28 -8.12 -10.42
CA THR A 154 -16.32 -7.37 -11.23
C THR A 154 -15.15 -6.92 -10.33
N HIS A 155 -14.10 -6.36 -10.93
CA HIS A 155 -13.01 -5.76 -10.17
C HIS A 155 -13.53 -4.76 -9.14
N GLY A 156 -13.05 -4.87 -7.90
CA GLY A 156 -13.50 -4.05 -6.79
C GLY A 156 -14.77 -4.54 -6.07
N SER A 157 -15.49 -5.55 -6.62
CA SER A 157 -16.60 -6.18 -5.89
C SER A 157 -16.09 -6.79 -4.60
N MET A 158 -16.62 -6.35 -3.45
CA MET A 158 -16.15 -6.82 -2.15
C MET A 158 -17.30 -7.25 -1.23
N THR A 159 -16.98 -8.17 -0.33
CA THR A 159 -17.80 -8.54 0.83
C THR A 159 -16.96 -8.44 2.09
N LEU A 160 -17.51 -7.85 3.14
CA LEU A 160 -16.85 -7.70 4.44
C LEU A 160 -17.44 -8.69 5.43
N SER A 161 -16.62 -9.25 6.29
CA SER A 161 -17.03 -10.13 7.38
C SER A 161 -16.19 -9.86 8.63
N GLY A 162 -16.66 -10.28 9.79
CA GLY A 162 -15.92 -10.12 11.04
C GLY A 162 -16.13 -8.79 11.76
N MET A 163 -16.95 -7.88 11.23
CA MET A 163 -17.39 -6.70 11.98
C MET A 163 -18.62 -7.01 12.84
N PRO A 164 -18.71 -6.48 14.08
CA PRO A 164 -19.94 -6.53 14.86
C PRO A 164 -21.10 -5.92 14.06
N GLY A 165 -22.23 -6.67 13.91
CA GLY A 165 -23.39 -6.24 13.12
C GLY A 165 -23.37 -6.64 11.64
N MET A 166 -22.30 -7.28 11.14
CA MET A 166 -22.32 -7.90 9.80
C MET A 166 -22.76 -9.36 9.86
N GLY A 167 -23.73 -9.72 9.03
CA GLY A 167 -24.10 -11.11 8.80
C GLY A 167 -23.00 -11.87 8.05
N ALA A 168 -23.05 -13.22 8.10
CA ALA A 168 -22.13 -14.10 7.37
C ALA A 168 -22.17 -13.91 5.83
N ASP A 169 -23.21 -13.28 5.33
CA ASP A 169 -23.44 -12.91 3.94
C ASP A 169 -22.78 -11.57 3.54
N GLY A 170 -22.08 -10.90 4.48
CA GLY A 170 -21.47 -9.58 4.25
C GLY A 170 -22.49 -8.44 4.20
N ALA A 171 -23.76 -8.72 4.45
CA ALA A 171 -24.78 -7.68 4.53
C ALA A 171 -24.73 -7.00 5.89
N PHE A 172 -24.68 -5.69 5.90
CA PHE A 172 -24.73 -4.90 7.11
C PHE A 172 -26.14 -4.97 7.69
N LYS A 173 -26.36 -5.88 8.63
CA LYS A 173 -27.62 -5.97 9.38
C LYS A 173 -27.51 -5.07 10.60
N MET A 174 -27.86 -3.82 10.45
CA MET A 174 -28.05 -2.95 11.61
C MET A 174 -29.38 -3.29 12.27
N ASP A 175 -29.31 -3.76 13.52
CA ASP A 175 -30.50 -3.81 14.36
C ASP A 175 -31.03 -2.38 14.58
N PRO A 176 -32.34 -2.22 14.83
CA PRO A 176 -32.95 -0.90 15.00
C PRO A 176 -32.34 -0.06 16.12
N GLU A 177 -31.78 -0.70 17.18
CA GLU A 177 -31.12 0.00 18.28
C GLU A 177 -29.77 0.60 17.87
N THR A 178 -28.97 -0.16 17.11
CA THR A 178 -27.68 0.31 16.57
C THR A 178 -27.90 1.46 15.59
N MET A 179 -28.94 1.40 14.75
CA MET A 179 -29.32 2.50 13.87
C MET A 179 -29.71 3.76 14.64
N LYS A 180 -30.49 3.61 15.71
CA LYS A 180 -30.90 4.72 16.57
C LYS A 180 -29.71 5.36 17.31
N LYS A 181 -28.75 4.55 17.78
CA LYS A 181 -27.50 5.05 18.40
C LYS A 181 -26.62 5.82 17.41
N MET A 182 -26.51 5.35 16.15
CA MET A 182 -25.75 6.07 15.13
C MET A 182 -26.42 7.39 14.74
N GLN A 183 -27.75 7.44 14.62
CA GLN A 183 -28.46 8.68 14.39
C GLN A 183 -28.28 9.68 15.54
N GLN A 184 -28.29 9.22 16.78
CA GLN A 184 -28.04 10.06 17.95
C GLN A 184 -26.60 10.60 17.97
N MET A 185 -25.59 9.76 17.62
CA MET A 185 -24.21 10.21 17.49
C MET A 185 -24.04 11.25 16.37
N GLN A 186 -24.66 11.05 15.20
CA GLN A 186 -24.62 12.03 14.12
C GLN A 186 -25.22 13.39 14.52
N GLN A 187 -26.29 13.38 15.31
CA GLN A 187 -26.89 14.63 15.82
C GLN A 187 -26.02 15.31 16.88
N GLN A 188 -25.21 14.57 17.61
CA GLN A 188 -24.33 15.09 18.66
C GLN A 188 -23.00 15.64 18.11
N TYR A 189 -22.47 15.08 17.02
CA TYR A 189 -21.20 15.47 16.41
C TYR A 189 -21.34 16.25 15.09
N GLY A 190 -22.56 16.45 14.61
CA GLY A 190 -22.87 17.17 13.37
C GLY A 190 -23.25 18.65 13.57
N ARG A 191 -22.81 19.27 14.69
CA ARG A 191 -22.96 20.71 14.94
C ARG A 191 -21.62 21.43 14.99
#